data_d4bd5fb15aa32952aae1cfbe81457159
#
_entry.id   d4bd5fb15aa32952aae1cfbe81457159
#
_cell.length_a   1.000
_cell.length_b   1.000
_cell.length_c   1.000
_cell.angle_alpha   90.00
_cell.angle_beta   90.00
_cell.angle_gamma   90.00
#
_symmetry.space_group_name_H-M   'P 1'
#
loop_
_entity.id
_entity.type
_entity.pdbx_description
1 polymer ?
#
loop_
_entity_poly.entity_id
_entity_poly.type
_entity_poly.pdbx_seq_one_letter_code
_entity_poly.pdbx_strand_id
1 'polypeptide(L)'
;DGTGSKNCWLYNASCPGPLLRRRKGEMLNVAVINDLSTPTTVHWHGIRNINEMDGVANLTQPPIEPGEQFLYEVPLTESGTYWYHAHTMSWKQVARGLYGPLIIDDDDDPAVDHDFTLMIDDWRLDQDGQIDTDSLGSLHDWSHAGRFGNWLTVNGTSDPALFAKP
;
A
#
# COMPACT_ATOMS: atom_id res chain seq x y z
N ASP A 1 -13.08 9.17 -13.77
CA ASP A 1 -13.01 8.86 -15.20
C ASP A 1 -11.83 7.97 -15.48
N GLY A 2 -12.12 6.74 -15.92
CA GLY A 2 -11.18 5.65 -16.04
C GLY A 2 -10.13 5.76 -17.14
N THR A 3 -9.32 6.78 -17.12
CA THR A 3 -8.04 6.79 -17.80
C THR A 3 -7.02 6.11 -16.90
N GLY A 4 -7.22 4.80 -16.68
CA GLY A 4 -6.29 4.01 -15.91
C GLY A 4 -4.88 4.13 -16.47
N SER A 5 -3.94 4.63 -15.69
CA SER A 5 -2.53 4.63 -16.08
C SER A 5 -2.12 3.19 -16.36
N LYS A 6 -1.63 2.91 -17.56
CA LYS A 6 -1.16 1.57 -17.96
C LYS A 6 0.04 1.07 -17.14
N ASN A 7 0.65 1.96 -16.36
CA ASN A 7 1.84 1.70 -15.56
C ASN A 7 1.56 1.53 -14.07
N CYS A 8 0.29 1.61 -13.62
CA CYS A 8 -0.09 1.31 -12.25
C CYS A 8 -0.01 -0.19 -11.97
N TRP A 9 0.44 -0.52 -10.77
CA TRP A 9 0.42 -1.85 -10.20
C TRP A 9 -0.55 -1.86 -9.03
N LEU A 10 -1.42 -2.85 -8.96
CA LEU A 10 -2.60 -2.77 -8.13
C LEU A 10 -2.71 -4.01 -7.23
N TYR A 11 -3.12 -3.81 -5.98
CA TYR A 11 -3.64 -4.92 -5.17
C TYR A 11 -5.13 -5.10 -5.47
N ASN A 12 -5.52 -6.30 -5.92
CA ASN A 12 -6.92 -6.63 -6.25
C ASN A 12 -7.59 -5.61 -7.19
N ALA A 13 -6.86 -5.16 -8.22
CA ALA A 13 -7.32 -4.19 -9.22
C ALA A 13 -7.74 -2.81 -8.64
N SER A 14 -7.21 -2.43 -7.48
CA SER A 14 -7.54 -1.19 -6.77
C SER A 14 -6.27 -0.46 -6.35
N CYS A 15 -6.31 0.88 -6.39
CA CYS A 15 -5.32 1.76 -5.80
C CYS A 15 -6.02 2.94 -5.10
N PRO A 16 -5.79 3.13 -3.80
CA PRO A 16 -5.07 2.23 -2.90
C PRO A 16 -5.61 0.80 -2.95
N GLY A 17 -4.80 -0.15 -2.54
CA GLY A 17 -5.25 -1.51 -2.29
C GLY A 17 -6.39 -1.57 -1.27
N PRO A 18 -7.08 -2.72 -1.14
CA PRO A 18 -8.22 -2.87 -0.24
C PRO A 18 -7.91 -2.45 1.19
N LEU A 19 -8.85 -1.77 1.85
CA LEU A 19 -8.81 -1.57 3.29
C LEU A 19 -8.87 -2.94 3.99
N LEU A 20 -7.84 -3.26 4.73
CA LEU A 20 -7.82 -4.39 5.66
C LEU A 20 -8.21 -3.88 7.04
N ARG A 21 -9.32 -4.39 7.60
CA ARG A 21 -9.77 -3.99 8.93
C ARG A 21 -10.00 -5.24 9.78
N ARG A 22 -9.40 -5.28 10.96
CA ARG A 22 -9.41 -6.40 11.91
C ARG A 22 -9.42 -5.88 13.34
N ARG A 23 -9.62 -6.80 14.29
CA ARG A 23 -9.53 -6.47 15.71
C ARG A 23 -8.17 -6.88 16.28
N LYS A 24 -7.73 -6.14 17.27
CA LYS A 24 -6.59 -6.51 18.11
C LYS A 24 -6.81 -7.91 18.72
N GLY A 25 -5.77 -8.72 18.72
CA GLY A 25 -5.80 -10.12 19.16
C GLY A 25 -6.16 -11.13 18.06
N GLU A 26 -6.60 -10.65 16.89
CA GLU A 26 -6.83 -11.55 15.74
C GLU A 26 -5.51 -11.90 15.01
N MET A 27 -5.59 -12.94 14.19
CA MET A 27 -4.57 -13.27 13.19
C MET A 27 -5.02 -12.75 11.84
N LEU A 28 -4.21 -11.88 11.23
CA LEU A 28 -4.43 -11.44 9.85
C LEU A 28 -3.81 -12.46 8.90
N ASN A 29 -4.65 -13.17 8.15
CA ASN A 29 -4.23 -14.11 7.12
C ASN A 29 -4.43 -13.50 5.74
N VAL A 30 -3.34 -13.32 4.98
CA VAL A 30 -3.36 -12.76 3.64
C VAL A 30 -2.55 -13.61 2.69
N ALA A 31 -3.21 -14.21 1.71
CA ALA A 31 -2.53 -14.85 0.58
C ALA A 31 -2.22 -13.79 -0.48
N VAL A 32 -0.95 -13.59 -0.77
CA VAL A 32 -0.47 -12.71 -1.84
C VAL A 32 -0.07 -13.57 -3.02
N ILE A 33 -0.75 -13.39 -4.16
CA ILE A 33 -0.43 -14.00 -5.45
C ILE A 33 0.27 -12.94 -6.30
N ASN A 34 1.44 -13.23 -6.82
CA ASN A 34 2.21 -12.28 -7.63
C ASN A 34 1.91 -12.45 -9.12
N ASP A 35 1.00 -11.64 -9.63
CA ASP A 35 0.69 -11.56 -11.08
C ASP A 35 1.57 -10.54 -11.82
N LEU A 36 2.55 -9.91 -11.15
CA LEU A 36 3.52 -9.02 -11.80
C LEU A 36 4.55 -9.83 -12.59
N SER A 37 5.24 -9.16 -13.52
CA SER A 37 6.39 -9.74 -14.23
C SER A 37 7.72 -9.64 -13.46
N THR A 38 7.69 -9.25 -12.20
CA THR A 38 8.87 -9.01 -11.35
C THR A 38 8.57 -9.47 -9.91
N PRO A 39 9.59 -9.88 -9.16
CA PRO A 39 9.42 -10.28 -7.77
C PRO A 39 8.83 -9.19 -6.89
N THR A 40 8.09 -9.58 -5.87
CA THR A 40 7.53 -8.67 -4.86
C THR A 40 7.52 -9.30 -3.47
N THR A 41 7.27 -8.49 -2.45
CA THR A 41 6.90 -8.89 -1.09
C THR A 41 5.95 -7.86 -0.53
N VAL A 42 5.23 -8.17 0.54
CA VAL A 42 4.38 -7.21 1.25
C VAL A 42 4.88 -7.01 2.67
N HIS A 43 5.17 -5.76 3.02
CA HIS A 43 5.53 -5.35 4.37
C HIS A 43 4.32 -4.73 5.08
N TRP A 44 4.18 -5.02 6.36
CA TRP A 44 3.12 -4.56 7.26
C TRP A 44 3.67 -3.42 8.10
N HIS A 45 3.61 -2.22 7.58
CA HIS A 45 4.32 -1.06 8.11
C HIS A 45 3.75 -0.59 9.45
N GLY A 46 4.61 -0.55 10.44
CA GLY A 46 4.29 -0.12 11.80
C GLY A 46 3.80 -1.25 12.72
N ILE A 47 3.54 -2.44 12.19
CA ILE A 47 3.13 -3.60 12.97
C ILE A 47 4.34 -4.26 13.63
N ARG A 48 4.21 -4.57 14.92
CA ARG A 48 5.15 -5.48 15.60
C ARG A 48 4.85 -6.91 15.15
N ASN A 49 5.67 -7.43 14.26
CA ASN A 49 5.45 -8.70 13.58
C ASN A 49 6.48 -9.76 13.98
N ILE A 50 6.19 -11.03 13.69
CA ILE A 50 7.18 -12.10 13.66
C ILE A 50 8.07 -11.92 12.43
N ASN A 51 9.36 -12.22 12.57
CA ASN A 51 10.37 -11.92 11.55
C ASN A 51 10.00 -12.48 10.17
N GLU A 52 9.55 -13.73 10.11
CA GLU A 52 9.24 -14.46 8.88
C GLU A 52 8.06 -13.86 8.09
N MET A 53 7.25 -13.00 8.72
CA MET A 53 6.08 -12.35 8.13
C MET A 53 6.29 -10.86 7.86
N ASP A 54 7.51 -10.35 8.05
CA ASP A 54 7.81 -8.92 7.92
C ASP A 54 7.92 -8.43 6.46
N GLY A 55 8.07 -9.34 5.51
CA GLY A 55 8.03 -9.01 4.08
C GLY A 55 9.30 -8.39 3.50
N VAL A 56 10.45 -8.55 4.16
CA VAL A 56 11.73 -8.03 3.65
C VAL A 56 12.43 -9.10 2.80
N ALA A 57 12.42 -8.89 1.48
CA ALA A 57 12.99 -9.83 0.52
C ALA A 57 14.46 -10.16 0.84
N ASN A 58 14.81 -11.45 0.81
CA ASN A 58 16.14 -12.01 1.08
C ASN A 58 16.69 -11.80 2.52
N LEU A 59 15.87 -11.26 3.41
CA LEU A 59 16.20 -11.12 4.83
C LEU A 59 15.23 -11.90 5.71
N THR A 60 13.94 -11.62 5.61
CA THR A 60 12.90 -12.29 6.42
C THR A 60 12.18 -13.40 5.66
N GLN A 61 12.17 -13.32 4.34
CA GLN A 61 11.59 -14.31 3.43
C GLN A 61 12.26 -14.27 2.05
N PRO A 62 12.15 -15.31 1.22
CA PRO A 62 12.40 -15.21 -0.22
C PRO A 62 11.39 -14.24 -0.86
N PRO A 63 11.78 -13.54 -1.95
CA PRO A 63 10.79 -12.79 -2.73
C PRO A 63 9.73 -13.74 -3.31
N ILE A 64 8.52 -13.22 -3.51
CA ILE A 64 7.45 -13.92 -4.21
C ILE A 64 7.70 -13.72 -5.71
N GLU A 65 8.12 -14.76 -6.40
CA GLU A 65 8.42 -14.70 -7.82
C GLU A 65 7.13 -14.57 -8.67
N PRO A 66 7.22 -14.13 -9.94
CA PRO A 66 6.07 -14.10 -10.84
C PRO A 66 5.32 -15.43 -10.91
N GLY A 67 4.03 -15.42 -10.67
CA GLY A 67 3.15 -16.60 -10.64
C GLY A 67 3.17 -17.38 -9.33
N GLU A 68 4.00 -17.00 -8.38
CA GLU A 68 4.03 -17.61 -7.05
C GLU A 68 3.08 -16.93 -6.07
N GLN A 69 2.91 -17.58 -4.91
CA GLN A 69 2.13 -17.05 -3.80
C GLN A 69 2.86 -17.21 -2.47
N PHE A 70 2.53 -16.32 -1.53
CA PHE A 70 2.97 -16.40 -0.13
C PHE A 70 1.80 -16.12 0.80
N LEU A 71 1.68 -16.92 1.88
CA LEU A 71 0.68 -16.72 2.91
C LEU A 71 1.30 -15.97 4.09
N TYR A 72 0.84 -14.77 4.34
CA TYR A 72 1.17 -14.01 5.54
C TYR A 72 0.20 -14.34 6.67
N GLU A 73 0.74 -14.64 7.85
CA GLU A 73 0.01 -14.88 9.09
C GLU A 73 0.52 -13.91 10.15
N VAL A 74 -0.11 -12.74 10.22
CA VAL A 74 0.37 -11.61 11.02
C VAL A 74 -0.43 -11.51 12.31
N PRO A 75 0.18 -11.72 13.50
CA PRO A 75 -0.51 -11.54 14.77
C PRO A 75 -0.72 -10.05 15.06
N LEU A 76 -1.97 -9.66 15.28
CA LEU A 76 -2.35 -8.27 15.53
C LEU A 76 -2.34 -7.96 17.03
N THR A 77 -1.18 -7.63 17.57
CA THR A 77 -0.99 -7.43 19.01
C THR A 77 -1.28 -6.02 19.50
N GLU A 78 -1.31 -5.05 18.59
CA GLU A 78 -1.50 -3.63 18.90
C GLU A 78 -2.56 -3.03 17.98
N SER A 79 -3.45 -2.19 18.50
CA SER A 79 -4.45 -1.45 17.73
C SER A 79 -3.85 -0.18 17.13
N GLY A 80 -4.47 0.34 16.06
CA GLY A 80 -4.07 1.58 15.44
C GLY A 80 -4.33 1.64 13.93
N THR A 81 -3.81 2.70 13.34
CA THR A 81 -3.87 2.96 11.91
C THR A 81 -2.52 2.70 11.29
N TYR A 82 -2.46 1.72 10.42
CA TYR A 82 -1.27 1.21 9.76
C TYR A 82 -1.49 1.19 8.25
N TRP A 83 -0.48 0.72 7.53
CA TRP A 83 -0.59 0.48 6.09
C TRP A 83 0.27 -0.72 5.68
N TYR A 84 0.01 -1.27 4.52
CA TYR A 84 0.82 -2.32 3.92
C TYR A 84 1.31 -1.87 2.54
N HIS A 85 2.49 -2.34 2.14
CA HIS A 85 3.09 -1.95 0.86
C HIS A 85 4.11 -2.96 0.36
N ALA A 86 4.42 -2.89 -0.93
CA ALA A 86 5.49 -3.67 -1.51
C ALA A 86 6.86 -3.29 -0.94
N HIS A 87 7.69 -4.29 -0.62
CA HIS A 87 9.02 -4.08 -0.05
C HIS A 87 10.18 -4.60 -0.92
N THR A 88 9.90 -4.96 -2.18
CA THR A 88 10.93 -5.24 -3.19
C THR A 88 10.98 -4.05 -4.14
N MET A 89 12.17 -3.40 -4.23
CA MET A 89 12.30 -2.12 -4.97
C MET A 89 11.18 -1.13 -4.60
N SER A 90 11.01 -0.83 -3.32
CA SER A 90 9.90 -0.03 -2.77
C SER A 90 9.72 1.31 -3.50
N TRP A 91 10.83 1.99 -3.80
CA TRP A 91 10.87 3.25 -4.56
C TRP A 91 10.16 3.18 -5.92
N LYS A 92 10.04 1.98 -6.49
CA LYS A 92 9.37 1.73 -7.77
C LYS A 92 7.97 1.14 -7.57
N GLN A 93 7.85 0.12 -6.71
CA GLN A 93 6.61 -0.63 -6.56
C GLN A 93 5.54 0.18 -5.82
N VAL A 94 5.91 0.90 -4.76
CA VAL A 94 4.99 1.79 -4.03
C VAL A 94 4.59 2.96 -4.92
N ALA A 95 5.54 3.61 -5.60
CA ALA A 95 5.24 4.71 -6.52
C ALA A 95 4.36 4.32 -7.72
N ARG A 96 4.14 3.03 -7.94
CA ARG A 96 3.22 2.50 -8.94
C ARG A 96 1.85 2.11 -8.39
N GLY A 97 1.65 2.18 -7.06
CA GLY A 97 0.35 1.95 -6.43
C GLY A 97 0.27 0.70 -5.55
N LEU A 98 1.38 -0.01 -5.28
CA LEU A 98 1.35 -1.20 -4.41
C LEU A 98 1.42 -0.82 -2.93
N TYR A 99 0.35 -0.24 -2.42
CA TYR A 99 0.11 0.09 -1.02
C TYR A 99 -1.38 0.07 -0.70
N GLY A 100 -1.73 -0.04 0.58
CA GLY A 100 -3.11 0.02 1.06
C GLY A 100 -3.19 0.21 2.58
N PRO A 101 -4.35 0.64 3.10
CA PRO A 101 -4.56 0.91 4.52
C PRO A 101 -4.84 -0.38 5.30
N LEU A 102 -4.36 -0.41 6.55
CA LEU A 102 -4.64 -1.46 7.53
C LEU A 102 -5.08 -0.81 8.84
N ILE A 103 -6.30 -1.11 9.29
CA ILE A 103 -6.87 -0.64 10.55
C ILE A 103 -7.03 -1.82 11.50
N ILE A 104 -6.56 -1.62 12.73
CA ILE A 104 -6.72 -2.59 13.80
C ILE A 104 -7.50 -1.94 14.92
N ASP A 105 -8.76 -2.33 15.06
CA ASP A 105 -9.68 -1.81 16.08
C ASP A 105 -9.37 -2.40 17.47
N ASP A 106 -9.64 -1.62 18.52
CA ASP A 106 -9.64 -2.08 19.92
C ASP A 106 -11.04 -1.92 20.53
N ASP A 107 -11.29 -2.64 21.61
CA ASP A 107 -12.54 -2.49 22.36
C ASP A 107 -12.63 -1.13 23.08
N ASP A 108 -11.48 -0.50 23.33
CA ASP A 108 -11.39 0.82 23.93
C ASP A 108 -11.43 1.98 22.92
N ASP A 109 -11.64 1.70 21.62
CA ASP A 109 -11.75 2.75 20.60
C ASP A 109 -12.98 3.65 20.87
N PRO A 110 -12.86 4.98 20.69
CA PRO A 110 -13.95 5.88 20.92
C PRO A 110 -15.13 5.60 20.00
N ALA A 111 -16.34 5.59 20.56
CA ALA A 111 -17.55 5.51 19.74
C ALA A 111 -17.70 6.80 18.93
N VAL A 112 -17.78 6.68 17.62
CA VAL A 112 -17.93 7.79 16.67
C VAL A 112 -19.11 7.50 15.72
N ASP A 113 -19.78 8.53 15.25
CA ASP A 113 -20.88 8.36 14.29
C ASP A 113 -20.35 7.96 12.90
N HIS A 114 -19.15 8.43 12.55
CA HIS A 114 -18.49 8.17 11.27
C HIS A 114 -16.99 8.01 11.44
N ASP A 115 -16.44 7.03 10.74
CA ASP A 115 -15.00 6.77 10.64
C ASP A 115 -14.61 6.72 9.15
N PHE A 116 -13.72 7.62 8.72
CA PHE A 116 -13.25 7.71 7.35
C PHE A 116 -11.76 7.40 7.26
N THR A 117 -11.40 6.39 6.50
CA THR A 117 -10.00 6.11 6.16
C THR A 117 -9.61 6.88 4.91
N LEU A 118 -8.63 7.77 5.02
CA LEU A 118 -8.12 8.59 3.91
C LEU A 118 -6.67 8.23 3.61
N MET A 119 -6.43 7.62 2.45
CA MET A 119 -5.10 7.44 1.88
C MET A 119 -4.82 8.60 0.94
N ILE A 120 -3.88 9.45 1.33
CA ILE A 120 -3.45 10.62 0.55
C ILE A 120 -2.14 10.27 -0.13
N ASP A 121 -2.05 10.48 -1.43
CA ASP A 121 -0.86 10.18 -2.23
C ASP A 121 -0.63 11.23 -3.31
N ASP A 122 0.64 11.47 -3.67
CA ASP A 122 1.02 12.33 -4.78
C ASP A 122 1.68 11.53 -5.90
N TRP A 123 1.11 11.61 -7.08
CA TRP A 123 1.58 10.93 -8.28
C TRP A 123 2.41 11.87 -9.13
N ARG A 124 3.53 11.39 -9.65
CA ARG A 124 4.25 12.12 -10.69
C ARG A 124 3.87 11.54 -12.04
N LEU A 125 3.09 12.34 -12.77
CA LEU A 125 2.57 11.99 -14.10
C LEU A 125 3.32 12.76 -15.18
N ASP A 126 3.49 12.11 -16.32
CA ASP A 126 4.00 12.71 -17.56
C ASP A 126 2.92 13.54 -18.29
N GLN A 127 3.26 14.06 -19.48
CA GLN A 127 2.35 14.89 -20.28
C GLN A 127 1.14 14.14 -20.82
N ASP A 128 1.23 12.80 -20.90
CA ASP A 128 0.16 11.92 -21.35
C ASP A 128 -0.68 11.37 -20.17
N GLY A 129 -0.43 11.87 -18.95
CA GLY A 129 -1.12 11.44 -17.73
C GLY A 129 -0.74 10.05 -17.26
N GLN A 130 0.41 9.52 -17.71
CA GLN A 130 0.93 8.24 -17.25
C GLN A 130 1.94 8.45 -16.11
N ILE A 131 2.20 7.42 -15.31
CA ILE A 131 3.27 7.51 -14.32
C ILE A 131 4.59 7.80 -15.03
N ASP A 132 5.24 8.90 -14.63
CA ASP A 132 6.58 9.27 -15.11
C ASP A 132 7.59 8.23 -14.60
N THR A 133 7.77 7.18 -15.41
CA THR A 133 8.66 6.07 -15.06
C THR A 133 10.13 6.44 -15.09
N ASP A 134 10.52 7.48 -15.82
CA ASP A 134 11.89 7.95 -15.93
C ASP A 134 12.35 8.66 -14.64
N SER A 135 11.38 9.16 -13.86
CA SER A 135 11.65 9.73 -12.54
C SER A 135 11.90 8.68 -11.46
N LEU A 136 11.56 7.40 -11.70
CA LEU A 136 11.72 6.35 -10.72
C LEU A 136 13.21 5.99 -10.55
N GLY A 137 13.71 6.08 -9.32
CA GLY A 137 15.12 5.80 -9.00
C GLY A 137 16.08 6.93 -9.37
N SER A 138 15.57 8.15 -9.58
CA SER A 138 16.40 9.34 -9.83
C SER A 138 17.31 9.65 -8.63
N LEU A 139 18.62 9.65 -8.85
CA LEU A 139 19.60 10.01 -7.81
C LEU A 139 19.45 11.47 -7.36
N HIS A 140 19.01 12.34 -8.25
CA HIS A 140 18.74 13.75 -7.92
C HIS A 140 17.63 13.86 -6.89
N ASP A 141 16.49 13.17 -7.14
CA ASP A 141 15.36 13.19 -6.21
C ASP A 141 15.75 12.60 -4.86
N TRP A 142 16.51 11.50 -4.83
CA TRP A 142 16.96 10.87 -3.58
C TRP A 142 17.91 11.74 -2.76
N SER A 143 18.77 12.52 -3.42
CA SER A 143 19.77 13.34 -2.75
C SER A 143 19.26 14.72 -2.32
N HIS A 144 18.04 15.11 -2.70
CA HIS A 144 17.46 16.40 -2.36
C HIS A 144 16.26 16.23 -1.44
N ALA A 145 15.05 16.47 -1.90
CA ALA A 145 13.86 16.46 -1.03
C ALA A 145 12.94 15.24 -1.24
N GLY A 146 13.39 14.25 -2.02
CA GLY A 146 12.57 13.14 -2.46
C GLY A 146 11.91 13.39 -3.82
N ARG A 147 11.17 12.40 -4.29
CA ARG A 147 10.43 12.48 -5.55
C ARG A 147 9.06 13.12 -5.29
N PHE A 148 8.88 14.35 -5.71
CA PHE A 148 7.59 15.03 -5.62
C PHE A 148 6.67 14.66 -6.78
N GLY A 149 5.39 14.43 -6.46
CA GLY A 149 4.33 14.31 -7.44
C GLY A 149 3.82 15.67 -7.94
N ASN A 150 3.05 15.61 -9.01
CA ASN A 150 2.34 16.76 -9.59
C ASN A 150 0.82 16.54 -9.64
N TRP A 151 0.35 15.41 -9.09
CA TRP A 151 -1.06 15.03 -9.06
C TRP A 151 -1.42 14.40 -7.71
N LEU A 152 -2.26 15.09 -6.96
CA LEU A 152 -2.70 14.64 -5.64
C LEU A 152 -3.96 13.79 -5.75
N THR A 153 -4.02 12.69 -4.99
CA THR A 153 -5.22 11.86 -4.85
C THR A 153 -5.55 11.58 -3.39
N VAL A 154 -6.82 11.38 -3.12
CA VAL A 154 -7.33 10.85 -1.86
C VAL A 154 -8.15 9.60 -2.19
N ASN A 155 -7.78 8.46 -1.60
CA ASN A 155 -8.38 7.16 -1.93
C ASN A 155 -8.40 6.88 -3.45
N GLY A 156 -7.32 7.26 -4.15
CA GLY A 156 -7.13 7.02 -5.58
C GLY A 156 -7.93 7.95 -6.51
N THR A 157 -8.60 8.97 -5.99
CA THR A 157 -9.32 9.97 -6.79
C THR A 157 -8.82 11.39 -6.53
N SER A 158 -8.79 12.22 -7.57
CA SER A 158 -8.44 13.64 -7.47
C SER A 158 -9.61 14.53 -7.02
N ASP A 159 -10.83 14.00 -7.05
CA ASP A 159 -12.06 14.69 -6.61
C ASP A 159 -12.78 13.82 -5.58
N PRO A 160 -12.26 13.74 -4.34
CA PRO A 160 -12.83 12.89 -3.31
C PRO A 160 -14.15 13.48 -2.79
N ALA A 161 -15.19 12.65 -2.74
CA ALA A 161 -16.46 12.98 -2.08
C ALA A 161 -16.63 12.11 -0.82
N LEU A 162 -16.82 12.75 0.33
CA LEU A 162 -17.11 12.09 1.59
C LEU A 162 -18.57 12.34 1.95
N PHE A 163 -19.29 11.28 2.22
CA PHE A 163 -20.70 11.34 2.60
C PHE A 163 -20.86 10.86 4.03
N ALA A 164 -21.32 11.75 4.90
CA ALA A 164 -21.81 11.41 6.24
C ALA A 164 -23.34 11.51 6.24
N LYS A 165 -24.00 10.52 6.82
CA LYS A 165 -25.45 10.66 7.10
C LYS A 165 -25.61 11.53 8.35
N PRO A 166 -26.60 12.43 8.37
CA PRO A 166 -26.90 13.23 9.56
C PRO A 166 -27.37 12.35 10.72
#